data_c55dc782a4f8398cd259ad16e5b66cb2
#
_entry.id   c55dc782a4f8398cd259ad16e5b66cb2
#
_cell.length_a   1.000
_cell.length_b   1.000
_cell.length_c   1.000
_cell.angle_alpha   90.00
_cell.angle_beta   90.00
_cell.angle_gamma   90.00
#
_symmetry.space_group_name_H-M   'P 1'
#
loop_
_entity.id
_entity.type
_entity.pdbx_description
1 polymer ?
#
loop_
_entity_poly.entity_id
_entity_poly.type
_entity_poly.pdbx_seq_one_letter_code
_entity_poly.pdbx_strand_id
1 'polypeptide(L)'
;MRSSGRTEGALSRTMDRGEFLKVGGGLAGGAALLGVAPATYARVEVSSSLEHEFNRAAQRYRIPVELLLAMGYVNTHWEMPPASLCSYRKGDPERRGAFGIMALVQNPGANTLGTASKLTGIPEHRLKTDRFSNILGGAALLASSQGSARPATLAGWYGAVSGRGGHGPKYEAVSGVGGGDLYAAQVLQTLRKGASRRTSGGERIVLRAREIS
;
A
#
# COMPACT_ATOMS: atom_id res chain seq x y z
N MET A 1 12.00 61.97 33.04
CA MET A 1 12.65 62.67 31.92
C MET A 1 12.34 61.87 30.68
N ARG A 2 11.42 62.38 29.85
CA ARG A 2 11.56 62.73 28.40
C ARG A 2 12.12 61.56 27.57
N SER A 3 11.58 61.11 26.43
CA SER A 3 10.74 61.70 25.40
C SER A 3 10.56 60.58 24.34
N SER A 4 9.36 60.23 23.94
CA SER A 4 8.75 60.64 22.70
C SER A 4 9.49 60.20 21.43
N GLY A 5 8.80 59.45 20.57
CA GLY A 5 9.17 59.20 19.18
C GLY A 5 8.18 58.25 18.48
N ARG A 6 7.09 58.83 18.03
CA ARG A 6 6.03 58.33 17.18
C ARG A 6 6.48 58.40 15.69
N THR A 7 6.18 57.42 14.86
CA THR A 7 5.75 57.56 13.44
C THR A 7 5.27 56.17 13.01
N GLU A 8 4.03 55.88 12.84
CA GLU A 8 3.04 56.05 11.78
C GLU A 8 3.55 55.85 10.34
N GLY A 9 2.82 55.02 9.64
CA GLY A 9 2.82 54.85 8.20
C GLY A 9 2.50 53.42 7.79
N ALA A 10 1.31 52.94 7.85
CA ALA A 10 0.23 52.87 6.87
C ALA A 10 0.68 52.47 5.46
N LEU A 11 0.18 51.37 4.96
CA LEU A 11 -0.61 51.29 3.73
C LEU A 11 -1.00 49.82 3.45
N SER A 12 -2.17 49.50 3.94
CA SER A 12 -3.02 48.43 3.39
C SER A 12 -3.35 48.80 1.93
N ARG A 13 -3.00 47.92 1.00
CA ARG A 13 -3.44 48.03 -0.39
C ARG A 13 -4.29 46.81 -0.71
N THR A 14 -5.56 46.94 -0.44
CA THR A 14 -6.62 46.12 -1.02
C THR A 14 -6.60 46.31 -2.52
N MET A 15 -6.26 45.26 -3.26
CA MET A 15 -6.49 45.22 -4.71
C MET A 15 -7.96 44.88 -4.98
N ASP A 16 -8.66 45.88 -5.50
CA ASP A 16 -10.05 45.82 -5.92
C ASP A 16 -10.19 44.93 -7.17
N ARG A 17 -11.24 44.09 -7.14
CA ARG A 17 -11.59 43.10 -8.19
C ARG A 17 -12.47 43.71 -9.29
N GLY A 18 -12.21 44.91 -9.71
CA GLY A 18 -13.20 45.67 -10.48
C GLY A 18 -12.79 46.29 -11.81
N GLU A 19 -11.61 46.06 -12.38
CA GLU A 19 -11.25 46.72 -13.63
C GLU A 19 -10.56 45.85 -14.67
N PHE A 20 -11.32 44.94 -15.29
CA PHE A 20 -10.88 44.35 -16.56
C PHE A 20 -12.10 44.04 -17.48
N LEU A 21 -12.87 45.08 -17.76
CA LEU A 21 -13.87 45.00 -18.82
C LEU A 21 -14.09 46.39 -19.41
N LYS A 22 -13.31 46.74 -20.42
CA LYS A 22 -13.72 47.66 -21.50
C LYS A 22 -12.52 47.99 -22.41
N VAL A 23 -12.29 47.21 -23.47
CA VAL A 23 -11.95 47.76 -24.78
C VAL A 23 -12.71 46.93 -25.80
N GLY A 24 -13.73 47.55 -26.35
CA GLY A 24 -14.47 47.03 -27.46
C GLY A 24 -13.80 47.44 -28.78
N GLY A 25 -14.18 46.75 -29.84
CA GLY A 25 -13.83 47.17 -31.18
C GLY A 25 -13.77 45.99 -32.13
N GLY A 26 -14.85 45.75 -32.87
CA GLY A 26 -15.06 44.64 -33.76
C GLY A 26 -14.15 44.61 -34.99
N LEU A 27 -14.10 43.46 -35.59
CA LEU A 27 -14.10 43.24 -37.07
C LEU A 27 -14.54 41.81 -37.33
N ALA A 28 -15.57 41.69 -38.15
CA ALA A 28 -16.08 40.44 -38.67
C ALA A 28 -15.06 39.80 -39.63
N GLY A 29 -14.86 38.49 -39.55
CA GLY A 29 -14.05 37.74 -40.49
C GLY A 29 -13.97 36.26 -40.16
N GLY A 30 -14.73 35.43 -40.90
CA GLY A 30 -14.40 34.05 -41.26
C GLY A 30 -14.28 33.03 -40.11
N ALA A 31 -15.35 32.33 -39.82
CA ALA A 31 -15.34 31.15 -38.95
C ALA A 31 -14.64 29.97 -39.64
N ALA A 32 -13.42 29.63 -39.17
CA ALA A 32 -12.89 28.30 -39.26
C ALA A 32 -13.02 27.69 -37.87
N LEU A 33 -14.04 26.88 -37.65
CA LEU A 33 -14.16 26.03 -36.46
C LEU A 33 -13.09 24.95 -36.51
N LEU A 34 -11.88 25.30 -36.13
CA LEU A 34 -10.90 24.30 -35.72
C LEU A 34 -11.36 23.78 -34.35
N GLY A 35 -12.00 22.60 -34.37
CA GLY A 35 -12.36 21.87 -33.18
C GLY A 35 -11.10 21.62 -32.35
N VAL A 36 -10.91 22.45 -31.33
CA VAL A 36 -9.96 22.15 -30.28
C VAL A 36 -10.56 20.97 -29.51
N ALA A 37 -10.13 19.75 -29.88
CA ALA A 37 -10.40 18.58 -29.07
C ALA A 37 -9.90 18.90 -27.64
N PRO A 38 -10.70 18.65 -26.60
CA PRO A 38 -10.21 18.82 -25.23
C PRO A 38 -8.98 17.94 -25.08
N ALA A 39 -7.85 18.55 -24.81
CA ALA A 39 -6.65 17.79 -24.44
C ALA A 39 -7.03 16.97 -23.20
N THR A 40 -7.27 15.68 -23.42
CA THR A 40 -7.38 14.70 -22.35
C THR A 40 -6.01 14.66 -21.71
N TYR A 41 -5.82 15.47 -20.68
CA TYR A 41 -4.66 15.33 -19.80
C TYR A 41 -4.73 13.92 -19.24
N ALA A 42 -3.90 13.03 -19.78
CA ALA A 42 -3.66 11.74 -19.19
C ALA A 42 -3.24 12.02 -17.75
N ARG A 43 -4.11 11.71 -16.80
CA ARG A 43 -3.79 11.83 -15.38
C ARG A 43 -2.66 10.88 -15.12
N VAL A 44 -1.45 11.40 -15.00
CA VAL A 44 -0.30 10.62 -14.53
C VAL A 44 -0.69 10.17 -13.13
N GLU A 45 -1.09 8.90 -13.01
CA GLU A 45 -1.32 8.29 -11.72
C GLU A 45 0.05 8.17 -11.06
N VAL A 46 0.35 9.11 -10.17
CA VAL A 46 1.53 9.04 -9.33
C VAL A 46 1.31 7.86 -8.40
N SER A 47 2.11 6.82 -8.61
CA SER A 47 2.12 5.64 -7.73
C SER A 47 2.37 6.09 -6.31
N SER A 48 1.59 5.61 -5.34
CA SER A 48 1.81 5.96 -3.94
C SER A 48 3.16 5.43 -3.43
N SER A 49 3.69 6.03 -2.38
CA SER A 49 4.90 5.56 -1.72
C SER A 49 4.77 4.09 -1.31
N LEU A 50 3.59 3.69 -0.82
CA LEU A 50 3.30 2.31 -0.43
C LEU A 50 3.31 1.35 -1.63
N GLU A 51 2.72 1.71 -2.77
CA GLU A 51 2.81 0.89 -3.99
C GLU A 51 4.25 0.71 -4.45
N HIS A 52 5.08 1.75 -4.31
CA HIS A 52 6.51 1.69 -4.61
C HIS A 52 7.24 0.69 -3.69
N GLU A 53 6.90 0.65 -2.41
CA GLU A 53 7.46 -0.30 -1.45
C GLU A 53 7.09 -1.75 -1.79
N PHE A 54 5.82 -2.00 -2.17
CA PHE A 54 5.39 -3.30 -2.67
C PHE A 54 6.14 -3.71 -3.94
N ASN A 55 6.29 -2.81 -4.90
CA ASN A 55 7.03 -3.07 -6.14
C ASN A 55 8.50 -3.44 -5.85
N ARG A 56 9.19 -2.71 -4.97
CA ARG A 56 10.58 -3.00 -4.59
C ARG A 56 10.73 -4.37 -3.92
N ALA A 57 9.80 -4.73 -3.03
CA ALA A 57 9.80 -6.03 -2.38
C ALA A 57 9.53 -7.16 -3.38
N ALA A 58 8.55 -6.97 -4.27
CA ALA A 58 8.21 -7.89 -5.35
C ALA A 58 9.42 -8.18 -6.27
N GLN A 59 10.10 -7.13 -6.71
CA GLN A 59 11.30 -7.23 -7.54
C GLN A 59 12.44 -7.98 -6.83
N ARG A 60 12.69 -7.64 -5.55
CA ARG A 60 13.76 -8.28 -4.77
C ARG A 60 13.59 -9.79 -4.66
N TYR A 61 12.37 -10.27 -4.49
CA TYR A 61 12.05 -11.69 -4.29
C TYR A 61 11.47 -12.38 -5.53
N ARG A 62 11.38 -11.67 -6.65
CA ARG A 62 10.78 -12.17 -7.91
C ARG A 62 9.38 -12.75 -7.71
N ILE A 63 8.52 -11.96 -7.09
CA ILE A 63 7.11 -12.26 -6.82
C ILE A 63 6.26 -11.30 -7.65
N PRO A 64 5.11 -11.74 -8.22
CA PRO A 64 4.16 -10.81 -8.81
C PRO A 64 3.70 -9.76 -7.78
N VAL A 65 3.84 -8.47 -8.11
CA VAL A 65 3.49 -7.40 -7.16
C VAL A 65 2.01 -7.43 -6.78
N GLU A 66 1.16 -7.82 -7.72
CA GLU A 66 -0.28 -7.96 -7.50
C GLU A 66 -0.59 -8.96 -6.40
N LEU A 67 0.20 -10.03 -6.30
CA LEU A 67 0.05 -11.04 -5.25
C LEU A 67 0.35 -10.46 -3.87
N LEU A 68 1.47 -9.73 -3.73
CA LEU A 68 1.81 -9.07 -2.47
C LEU A 68 0.78 -8.00 -2.08
N LEU A 69 0.29 -7.23 -3.06
CA LEU A 69 -0.77 -6.24 -2.84
C LEU A 69 -2.06 -6.91 -2.37
N ALA A 70 -2.47 -8.03 -2.99
CA ALA A 70 -3.65 -8.78 -2.57
C ALA A 70 -3.50 -9.34 -1.15
N MET A 71 -2.33 -9.89 -0.81
CA MET A 71 -2.03 -10.37 0.55
C MET A 71 -2.10 -9.23 1.57
N GLY A 72 -1.49 -8.09 1.29
CA GLY A 72 -1.55 -6.93 2.19
C GLY A 72 -2.97 -6.39 2.37
N TYR A 73 -3.80 -6.46 1.32
CA TYR A 73 -5.22 -6.10 1.42
C TYR A 73 -6.01 -7.07 2.29
N VAL A 74 -5.87 -8.37 2.06
CA VAL A 74 -6.58 -9.40 2.84
C VAL A 74 -6.18 -9.35 4.32
N ASN A 75 -4.91 -9.09 4.61
CA ASN A 75 -4.40 -9.05 5.97
C ASN A 75 -4.89 -7.83 6.76
N THR A 76 -4.76 -6.62 6.20
CA THR A 76 -4.93 -5.36 6.96
C THR A 76 -5.58 -4.25 6.15
N HIS A 77 -6.04 -4.52 4.93
CA HIS A 77 -6.48 -3.49 3.98
C HIS A 77 -5.40 -2.42 3.74
N TRP A 78 -4.12 -2.85 3.68
CA TRP A 78 -2.92 -2.02 3.53
C TRP A 78 -2.65 -1.05 4.69
N GLU A 79 -3.23 -1.28 5.86
CA GLU A 79 -2.93 -0.49 7.04
C GLU A 79 -1.71 -1.03 7.79
N MET A 80 -0.99 -0.12 8.44
CA MET A 80 0.13 -0.46 9.32
C MET A 80 -0.27 -0.16 10.77
N PRO A 81 -0.95 -1.09 11.46
CA PRO A 81 -1.39 -0.85 12.82
C PRO A 81 -0.19 -0.67 13.78
N PRO A 82 -0.32 0.17 14.81
CA PRO A 82 0.71 0.33 15.82
C PRO A 82 1.09 -1.00 16.48
N ALA A 83 2.39 -1.29 16.57
CA ALA A 83 2.90 -2.56 17.10
C ALA A 83 2.43 -2.85 18.53
N SER A 84 2.19 -1.80 19.34
CA SER A 84 1.65 -1.91 20.71
C SER A 84 0.26 -2.54 20.77
N LEU A 85 -0.55 -2.33 19.73
CA LEU A 85 -1.91 -2.91 19.63
C LEU A 85 -1.90 -4.34 19.09
N CYS A 86 -0.81 -4.77 18.44
CA CYS A 86 -0.71 -6.07 17.77
C CYS A 86 -0.17 -7.18 18.69
N SER A 87 0.43 -6.83 19.84
CA SER A 87 1.07 -7.81 20.72
C SER A 87 0.10 -8.89 21.19
N TYR A 88 0.56 -10.15 21.19
CA TYR A 88 -0.27 -11.28 21.61
C TYR A 88 -0.77 -11.12 23.06
N ARG A 89 -2.06 -11.40 23.26
CA ARG A 89 -2.68 -11.53 24.58
C ARG A 89 -3.62 -12.73 24.59
N LYS A 90 -3.38 -13.67 25.50
CA LYS A 90 -4.21 -14.87 25.63
C LYS A 90 -5.67 -14.48 25.92
N GLY A 91 -6.59 -15.06 25.14
CA GLY A 91 -8.05 -14.82 25.31
C GLY A 91 -8.57 -13.53 24.63
N ASP A 92 -7.70 -12.75 24.01
CA ASP A 92 -8.10 -11.51 23.31
C ASP A 92 -8.05 -11.76 21.80
N PRO A 93 -9.21 -11.83 21.10
CA PRO A 93 -9.25 -12.12 19.66
C PRO A 93 -8.66 -11.00 18.79
N GLU A 94 -8.57 -9.77 19.29
CA GLU A 94 -7.97 -8.65 18.58
C GLU A 94 -6.43 -8.64 18.69
N ARG A 95 -5.90 -9.29 19.74
CA ARG A 95 -4.46 -9.29 20.04
C ARG A 95 -3.82 -10.63 19.76
N ARG A 96 -3.77 -10.99 18.48
CA ARG A 96 -3.27 -12.29 18.01
C ARG A 96 -1.76 -12.35 17.82
N GLY A 97 -1.04 -11.25 17.99
CA GLY A 97 0.40 -11.18 17.72
C GLY A 97 0.74 -11.06 16.25
N ALA A 98 -0.13 -10.44 15.44
CA ALA A 98 0.08 -10.21 14.01
C ALA A 98 0.50 -8.75 13.77
N PHE A 99 1.66 -8.53 13.16
CA PHE A 99 2.28 -7.20 13.05
C PHE A 99 2.37 -6.72 11.60
N GLY A 100 2.00 -5.47 11.41
CA GLY A 100 2.18 -4.73 10.17
C GLY A 100 1.30 -5.19 9.02
N ILE A 101 1.52 -4.61 7.85
CA ILE A 101 0.70 -4.82 6.63
C ILE A 101 0.63 -6.30 6.23
N MET A 102 1.75 -7.03 6.35
CA MET A 102 1.83 -8.44 5.99
C MET A 102 1.44 -9.38 7.14
N ALA A 103 0.96 -8.82 8.27
CA ALA A 103 0.49 -9.56 9.43
C ALA A 103 1.49 -10.64 9.91
N LEU A 104 2.77 -10.27 10.06
CA LEU A 104 3.81 -11.18 10.53
C LEU A 104 3.53 -11.61 11.98
N VAL A 105 3.40 -12.91 12.22
CA VAL A 105 2.91 -13.45 13.50
C VAL A 105 4.05 -13.72 14.47
N GLN A 106 3.82 -13.36 15.73
CA GLN A 106 4.62 -13.76 16.89
C GLN A 106 3.69 -14.09 18.06
N ASN A 107 3.38 -15.37 18.24
CA ASN A 107 2.56 -15.89 19.33
C ASN A 107 2.98 -17.33 19.66
N PRO A 108 2.41 -17.98 20.71
CA PRO A 108 2.77 -19.35 21.08
C PRO A 108 2.54 -20.42 20.00
N GLY A 109 1.63 -20.17 19.05
CA GLY A 109 1.32 -21.11 17.97
C GLY A 109 2.14 -20.90 16.71
N ALA A 110 2.74 -19.71 16.52
CA ALA A 110 3.47 -19.38 15.30
C ALA A 110 4.43 -18.20 15.48
N ASN A 111 5.56 -18.26 14.75
CA ASN A 111 6.58 -17.22 14.74
C ASN A 111 7.07 -16.92 13.33
N THR A 112 6.18 -16.45 12.46
CA THR A 112 6.57 -16.03 11.10
C THR A 112 7.40 -14.75 11.13
N LEU A 113 7.22 -13.89 12.15
CA LEU A 113 8.05 -12.71 12.37
C LEU A 113 9.53 -13.07 12.57
N GLY A 114 9.82 -14.00 13.48
CA GLY A 114 11.19 -14.46 13.73
C GLY A 114 11.80 -15.16 12.50
N THR A 115 10.98 -15.92 11.75
CA THR A 115 11.42 -16.51 10.49
C THR A 115 11.72 -15.43 9.44
N ALA A 116 10.87 -14.41 9.28
CA ALA A 116 11.12 -13.29 8.39
C ALA A 116 12.41 -12.54 8.76
N SER A 117 12.66 -12.35 10.06
CA SER A 117 13.90 -11.75 10.56
C SER A 117 15.14 -12.55 10.11
N LYS A 118 15.11 -13.88 10.25
CA LYS A 118 16.20 -14.76 9.81
C LYS A 118 16.42 -14.72 8.29
N LEU A 119 15.34 -14.72 7.50
CA LEU A 119 15.40 -14.73 6.04
C LEU A 119 15.89 -13.41 5.45
N THR A 120 15.56 -12.29 6.09
CA THR A 120 15.88 -10.94 5.59
C THR A 120 17.12 -10.32 6.20
N GLY A 121 17.56 -10.81 7.39
CA GLY A 121 18.55 -10.15 8.24
C GLY A 121 18.02 -8.88 8.93
N ILE A 122 16.72 -8.57 8.79
CA ILE A 122 16.10 -7.37 9.40
C ILE A 122 15.70 -7.70 10.84
N PRO A 123 16.09 -6.89 11.84
CA PRO A 123 15.69 -7.11 13.23
C PRO A 123 14.17 -7.11 13.41
N GLU A 124 13.63 -7.94 14.30
CA GLU A 124 12.19 -8.09 14.54
C GLU A 124 11.48 -6.78 14.86
N HIS A 125 12.13 -5.89 15.64
CA HIS A 125 11.53 -4.60 15.97
C HIS A 125 11.27 -3.75 14.70
N ARG A 126 12.17 -3.79 13.70
CA ARG A 126 11.99 -3.11 12.43
C ARG A 126 10.87 -3.75 11.61
N LEU A 127 10.77 -5.08 11.60
CA LEU A 127 9.66 -5.78 10.94
C LEU A 127 8.30 -5.43 11.57
N LYS A 128 8.24 -5.06 12.86
CA LYS A 128 7.01 -4.64 13.56
C LYS A 128 6.63 -3.19 13.31
N THR A 129 7.60 -2.29 13.09
CA THR A 129 7.40 -0.83 13.15
C THR A 129 7.69 -0.09 11.86
N ASP A 130 8.47 -0.69 10.95
CA ASP A 130 8.81 -0.11 9.66
C ASP A 130 8.06 -0.81 8.53
N ARG A 131 7.30 -0.03 7.79
CA ARG A 131 6.38 -0.51 6.76
C ARG A 131 7.09 -1.31 5.67
N PHE A 132 8.16 -0.75 5.12
CA PHE A 132 8.90 -1.42 4.04
C PHE A 132 9.58 -2.71 4.53
N SER A 133 10.17 -2.68 5.73
CA SER A 133 10.74 -3.88 6.36
C SER A 133 9.69 -4.98 6.53
N ASN A 134 8.47 -4.63 6.97
CA ASN A 134 7.36 -5.58 7.11
C ASN A 134 6.97 -6.23 5.78
N ILE A 135 6.85 -5.42 4.70
CA ILE A 135 6.54 -5.91 3.35
C ILE A 135 7.66 -6.83 2.86
N LEU A 136 8.94 -6.48 3.07
CA LEU A 136 10.07 -7.33 2.73
C LEU A 136 10.03 -8.66 3.48
N GLY A 137 9.67 -8.64 4.77
CA GLY A 137 9.51 -9.85 5.59
C GLY A 137 8.44 -10.79 5.03
N GLY A 138 7.28 -10.26 4.67
CA GLY A 138 6.21 -11.03 4.03
C GLY A 138 6.60 -11.60 2.67
N ALA A 139 7.28 -10.80 1.86
CA ALA A 139 7.79 -11.25 0.56
C ALA A 139 8.86 -12.36 0.70
N ALA A 140 9.76 -12.24 1.67
CA ALA A 140 10.77 -13.27 1.96
C ALA A 140 10.14 -14.60 2.38
N LEU A 141 9.12 -14.56 3.24
CA LEU A 141 8.36 -15.74 3.65
C LEU A 141 7.67 -16.41 2.46
N LEU A 142 6.98 -15.64 1.63
CA LEU A 142 6.30 -16.17 0.45
C LEU A 142 7.30 -16.79 -0.54
N ALA A 143 8.41 -16.12 -0.81
CA ALA A 143 9.47 -16.65 -1.67
C ALA A 143 10.08 -17.93 -1.12
N SER A 144 10.30 -18.01 0.20
CA SER A 144 10.80 -19.21 0.88
C SER A 144 9.81 -20.37 0.79
N SER A 145 8.51 -20.11 1.00
CA SER A 145 7.45 -21.12 0.86
C SER A 145 7.33 -21.65 -0.57
N GLN A 146 7.54 -20.79 -1.58
CA GLN A 146 7.53 -21.18 -2.99
C GLN A 146 8.76 -21.99 -3.40
N GLY A 147 9.88 -21.87 -2.69
CA GLY A 147 11.15 -22.49 -3.05
C GLY A 147 11.85 -21.77 -4.20
N SER A 148 12.60 -22.52 -5.03
CA SER A 148 13.35 -21.95 -6.17
C SER A 148 12.47 -21.65 -7.39
N ALA A 149 11.37 -22.39 -7.55
CA ALA A 149 10.43 -22.20 -8.65
C ALA A 149 9.76 -20.81 -8.59
N ARG A 150 9.59 -20.20 -9.76
CA ARG A 150 8.87 -18.93 -9.91
C ARG A 150 7.79 -19.12 -10.96
N PRO A 151 6.56 -19.51 -10.54
CA PRO A 151 5.46 -19.73 -11.46
C PRO A 151 5.19 -18.50 -12.32
N ALA A 152 4.92 -18.72 -13.60
CA ALA A 152 4.57 -17.65 -14.52
C ALA A 152 3.15 -17.12 -14.30
N THR A 153 2.26 -17.94 -13.71
CA THR A 153 0.86 -17.59 -13.46
C THR A 153 0.61 -17.32 -11.97
N LEU A 154 -0.37 -16.47 -11.68
CA LEU A 154 -0.78 -16.17 -10.30
C LEU A 154 -1.33 -17.41 -9.58
N ALA A 155 -2.03 -18.29 -10.30
CA ALA A 155 -2.54 -19.54 -9.74
C ALA A 155 -1.43 -20.47 -9.25
N GLY A 156 -0.28 -20.48 -9.91
CA GLY A 156 0.87 -21.29 -9.52
C GLY A 156 1.45 -20.94 -8.14
N TRP A 157 1.10 -19.78 -7.59
CA TRP A 157 1.51 -19.36 -6.25
C TRP A 157 0.57 -19.84 -5.15
N TYR A 158 -0.54 -20.53 -5.50
CA TYR A 158 -1.53 -20.98 -4.52
C TYR A 158 -0.91 -21.80 -3.38
N GLY A 159 -0.04 -22.76 -3.71
CA GLY A 159 0.63 -23.61 -2.72
C GLY A 159 1.45 -22.80 -1.71
N ALA A 160 2.20 -21.81 -2.20
CA ALA A 160 2.99 -20.93 -1.33
C ALA A 160 2.11 -20.05 -0.43
N VAL A 161 1.03 -19.49 -0.97
CA VAL A 161 0.09 -18.63 -0.23
C VAL A 161 -0.69 -19.43 0.80
N SER A 162 -1.08 -20.68 0.48
CA SER A 162 -1.80 -21.57 1.41
C SER A 162 -0.90 -22.23 2.47
N GLY A 163 0.42 -22.01 2.42
CA GLY A 163 1.38 -22.68 3.29
C GLY A 163 1.65 -24.13 2.94
N ARG A 164 1.16 -24.63 1.79
CA ARG A 164 1.40 -26.00 1.30
C ARG A 164 2.62 -26.12 0.40
N GLY A 165 3.36 -25.04 0.18
CA GLY A 165 4.50 -24.98 -0.73
C GLY A 165 5.72 -25.86 -0.36
N GLY A 166 5.68 -26.56 0.74
CA GLY A 166 6.64 -27.61 1.10
C GLY A 166 8.04 -27.12 1.57
N HIS A 167 8.37 -25.85 1.38
CA HIS A 167 9.74 -25.35 1.62
C HIS A 167 9.84 -24.19 2.63
N GLY A 168 8.75 -23.77 3.28
CA GLY A 168 8.80 -22.63 4.21
C GLY A 168 7.82 -22.73 5.37
N PRO A 169 7.86 -21.73 6.25
CA PRO A 169 6.95 -21.66 7.38
C PRO A 169 5.52 -21.61 6.88
N LYS A 170 4.68 -22.44 7.47
CA LYS A 170 3.26 -22.48 7.12
C LYS A 170 2.63 -21.11 7.42
N TYR A 171 1.99 -20.53 6.43
CA TYR A 171 1.19 -19.30 6.59
C TYR A 171 -0.07 -19.50 7.47
N GLU A 172 -0.32 -20.71 7.95
CA GLU A 172 -1.47 -21.07 8.82
C GLU A 172 -1.65 -20.12 10.00
N ALA A 173 -0.59 -19.45 10.41
CA ALA A 173 -0.61 -18.57 11.54
C ALA A 173 -1.13 -17.16 11.25
N VAL A 174 -1.17 -16.74 10.00
CA VAL A 174 -1.49 -15.34 9.65
C VAL A 174 -2.99 -15.07 9.71
N SER A 175 -3.82 -16.06 9.40
CA SER A 175 -5.27 -15.80 9.31
C SER A 175 -6.03 -16.02 10.62
N GLY A 176 -5.47 -16.72 11.60
CA GLY A 176 -6.17 -17.03 12.86
C GLY A 176 -7.56 -17.68 12.68
N VAL A 177 -7.94 -17.96 11.45
CA VAL A 177 -9.24 -18.48 11.01
C VAL A 177 -8.97 -19.61 10.03
N GLY A 178 -8.95 -20.82 10.53
CA GLY A 178 -9.09 -22.08 9.83
C GLY A 178 -8.48 -22.21 8.44
N GLY A 179 -7.18 -22.55 8.36
CA GLY A 179 -6.56 -23.16 7.20
C GLY A 179 -6.04 -22.19 6.14
N GLY A 180 -4.80 -22.41 5.72
CA GLY A 180 -4.13 -21.66 4.67
C GLY A 180 -4.87 -21.65 3.33
N ASP A 181 -5.72 -22.64 3.04
CA ASP A 181 -6.55 -22.68 1.83
C ASP A 181 -7.61 -21.60 1.81
N LEU A 182 -8.27 -21.31 2.93
CA LEU A 182 -9.25 -20.23 3.00
C LEU A 182 -8.58 -18.88 2.76
N TYR A 183 -7.42 -18.68 3.37
CA TYR A 183 -6.62 -17.47 3.13
C TYR A 183 -6.20 -17.33 1.66
N ALA A 184 -5.66 -18.40 1.06
CA ALA A 184 -5.30 -18.40 -0.34
C ALA A 184 -6.50 -18.13 -1.26
N ALA A 185 -7.66 -18.71 -0.97
CA ALA A 185 -8.89 -18.45 -1.71
C ALA A 185 -9.31 -16.98 -1.63
N GLN A 186 -9.19 -16.33 -0.45
CA GLN A 186 -9.46 -14.90 -0.28
C GLN A 186 -8.48 -14.02 -1.08
N VAL A 187 -7.19 -14.36 -1.05
CA VAL A 187 -6.16 -13.66 -1.85
C VAL A 187 -6.48 -13.77 -3.35
N LEU A 188 -6.78 -14.97 -3.85
CA LEU A 188 -7.14 -15.16 -5.27
C LEU A 188 -8.45 -14.44 -5.63
N GLN A 189 -9.44 -14.44 -4.74
CA GLN A 189 -10.68 -13.68 -4.95
C GLN A 189 -10.40 -12.18 -5.03
N THR A 190 -9.52 -11.66 -4.18
CA THR A 190 -9.11 -10.25 -4.20
C THR A 190 -8.37 -9.91 -5.51
N LEU A 191 -7.52 -10.79 -6.00
CA LEU A 191 -6.87 -10.63 -7.31
C LEU A 191 -7.90 -10.57 -8.46
N ARG A 192 -8.91 -11.47 -8.46
CA ARG A 192 -9.95 -11.48 -9.49
C ARG A 192 -10.82 -10.23 -9.49
N LYS A 193 -11.18 -9.74 -8.31
CA LYS A 193 -12.06 -8.57 -8.15
C LYS A 193 -11.32 -7.24 -8.24
N GLY A 194 -10.03 -7.25 -7.92
CA GLY A 194 -9.30 -6.04 -7.62
C GLY A 194 -9.70 -5.44 -6.27
N ALA A 195 -9.00 -4.41 -5.87
CA ALA A 195 -9.30 -3.63 -4.66
C ALA A 195 -8.80 -2.20 -4.82
N SER A 196 -9.49 -1.23 -4.22
CA SER A 196 -9.02 0.15 -4.16
C SER A 196 -9.41 0.76 -2.83
N ARG A 197 -8.46 1.42 -2.18
CA ARG A 197 -8.67 2.06 -0.89
C ARG A 197 -7.73 3.26 -0.72
N ARG A 198 -8.16 4.21 0.10
CA ARG A 198 -7.29 5.21 0.69
C ARG A 198 -6.94 4.76 2.11
N THR A 199 -5.64 4.66 2.40
CA THR A 199 -5.15 4.29 3.74
C THR A 199 -5.39 5.41 4.74
N SER A 200 -5.27 5.10 6.04
CA SER A 200 -5.31 6.11 7.11
C SER A 200 -4.22 7.18 6.95
N GLY A 201 -3.09 6.85 6.34
CA GLY A 201 -2.03 7.78 5.97
C GLY A 201 -2.33 8.63 4.73
N GLY A 202 -3.53 8.49 4.11
CA GLY A 202 -3.97 9.28 2.97
C GLY A 202 -3.52 8.77 1.60
N GLU A 203 -2.72 7.70 1.53
CA GLU A 203 -2.25 7.12 0.27
C GLU A 203 -3.36 6.32 -0.42
N ARG A 204 -3.56 6.55 -1.70
CA ARG A 204 -4.48 5.75 -2.51
C ARG A 204 -3.74 4.57 -3.12
N ILE A 205 -4.24 3.36 -2.86
CA ILE A 205 -3.72 2.11 -3.40
C ILE A 205 -4.76 1.50 -4.33
N VAL A 206 -4.30 0.97 -5.45
CA VAL A 206 -5.18 0.33 -6.44
C VAL A 206 -4.57 -1.01 -6.87
N LEU A 207 -5.26 -2.08 -6.57
CA LEU A 207 -5.02 -3.40 -7.14
C LEU A 207 -6.04 -3.61 -8.26
N ARG A 208 -5.58 -3.63 -9.50
CA ARG A 208 -6.45 -3.90 -10.65
C ARG A 208 -6.86 -5.36 -10.68
N ALA A 209 -8.10 -5.64 -11.11
CA ALA A 209 -8.57 -7.00 -11.32
C ALA A 209 -7.68 -7.75 -12.32
N ARG A 210 -7.45 -9.04 -12.06
CA ARG A 210 -6.64 -9.93 -12.89
C ARG A 210 -7.37 -11.23 -13.17
N GLU A 211 -7.26 -11.73 -14.39
CA GLU A 211 -7.59 -13.12 -14.68
C GLU A 211 -6.54 -14.03 -14.03
N ILE A 212 -7.02 -15.12 -13.43
CA ILE A 212 -6.18 -16.10 -12.75
C ILE A 212 -6.32 -17.40 -13.53
N SER A 213 -5.39 -17.60 -14.42
CA SER A 213 -5.20 -18.83 -15.20
C SER A 213 -4.13 -19.69 -14.55
#